data_255816b1c462f29f45aaa79bfda11b45
#
_entry.id   255816b1c462f29f45aaa79bfda11b45
#
_cell.length_a   1.000
_cell.length_b   1.000
_cell.length_c   1.000
_cell.angle_alpha   90.00
_cell.angle_beta   90.00
_cell.angle_gamma   90.00
#
_symmetry.space_group_name_H-M   'P 1'
#
loop_
_entity.id
_entity.type
_entity.pdbx_description
1 polymer ?
#
loop_
_entity_poly.entity_id
_entity_poly.type
_entity_poly.pdbx_seq_one_letter_code
_entity_poly.pdbx_strand_id
1 'polypeptide(L)'
;MDELENLLAEPILKRNVEFAALFVLNYESLKQYVVDQVRGFYAEAITFDGDEIKYKESDEYKKQVRKLDTQIDTASMKWFMDAGAITEQELDLYHTCRKRRNDIIHELLKNLSSGFHENDVALFSNMVHLYQKIDNWWINEIEIPTSADEIPADYNRDQVFSGQAFILSAINDIILLNGSDNYSEILKLFRKIKKEKTNGQECN
;
A
#
# COMPACT_ATOMS: atom_id res chain seq x y z
N MET A 1 11.53 -32.28 -20.04
CA MET A 1 12.19 -31.61 -18.95
C MET A 1 11.30 -31.76 -17.74
N ASP A 2 11.81 -32.28 -16.67
CA ASP A 2 11.01 -32.58 -15.49
C ASP A 2 10.46 -31.24 -14.88
N GLU A 3 9.22 -31.23 -14.37
CA GLU A 3 8.65 -30.03 -13.71
C GLU A 3 9.57 -29.47 -12.65
N LEU A 4 10.31 -30.33 -11.97
CA LEU A 4 11.28 -29.96 -10.95
C LEU A 4 12.51 -29.23 -11.53
N GLU A 5 12.98 -29.62 -12.71
CA GLU A 5 14.10 -28.93 -13.38
C GLU A 5 13.70 -27.52 -13.82
N ASN A 6 12.48 -27.36 -14.33
CA ASN A 6 11.95 -26.04 -14.67
C ASN A 6 11.78 -25.15 -13.44
N LEU A 7 11.27 -25.72 -12.33
CA LEU A 7 11.14 -24.98 -11.08
C LEU A 7 12.49 -24.47 -10.56
N LEU A 8 13.52 -25.31 -10.63
CA LEU A 8 14.86 -25.01 -10.15
C LEU A 8 15.69 -24.18 -11.15
N ALA A 9 15.16 -23.89 -12.34
CA ALA A 9 15.79 -22.96 -13.25
C ALA A 9 15.85 -21.57 -12.58
N GLU A 10 17.06 -21.10 -12.29
CA GLU A 10 17.33 -19.88 -11.50
C GLU A 10 16.49 -18.66 -11.92
N PRO A 11 16.35 -18.31 -13.22
CA PRO A 11 15.58 -17.13 -13.62
C PRO A 11 14.08 -17.28 -13.35
N ILE A 12 13.53 -18.49 -13.46
CA ILE A 12 12.10 -18.75 -13.23
C ILE A 12 11.80 -18.70 -11.74
N LEU A 13 12.58 -19.41 -10.95
CA LEU A 13 12.42 -19.44 -9.50
C LEU A 13 12.58 -18.04 -8.91
N LYS A 14 13.61 -17.31 -9.32
CA LYS A 14 13.85 -15.93 -8.87
C LYS A 14 12.64 -15.05 -9.14
N ARG A 15 12.12 -15.04 -10.38
CA ARG A 15 10.95 -14.25 -10.77
C ARG A 15 9.70 -14.61 -9.97
N ASN A 16 9.46 -15.90 -9.72
CA ASN A 16 8.33 -16.36 -8.94
C ASN A 16 8.42 -15.94 -7.47
N VAL A 17 9.62 -16.00 -6.87
CA VAL A 17 9.87 -15.53 -5.50
C VAL A 17 9.69 -14.02 -5.41
N GLU A 18 10.23 -13.26 -6.35
CA GLU A 18 10.09 -11.81 -6.43
C GLU A 18 8.61 -11.41 -6.53
N PHE A 19 7.84 -12.05 -7.42
CA PHE A 19 6.41 -11.77 -7.57
C PHE A 19 5.62 -12.12 -6.30
N ALA A 20 5.86 -13.29 -5.69
CA ALA A 20 5.22 -13.67 -4.43
C ALA A 20 5.49 -12.64 -3.32
N ALA A 21 6.75 -12.22 -3.18
CA ALA A 21 7.15 -11.23 -2.20
C ALA A 21 6.49 -9.88 -2.44
N LEU A 22 6.44 -9.40 -3.70
CA LEU A 22 5.78 -8.15 -4.06
C LEU A 22 4.28 -8.20 -3.81
N PHE A 23 3.61 -9.32 -4.15
CA PHE A 23 2.18 -9.46 -3.90
C PHE A 23 1.85 -9.35 -2.41
N VAL A 24 2.61 -10.05 -1.57
CA VAL A 24 2.44 -10.00 -0.11
C VAL A 24 2.75 -8.60 0.43
N LEU A 25 3.85 -7.99 0.01
CA LEU A 25 4.25 -6.64 0.43
C LEU A 25 3.16 -5.61 0.11
N ASN A 26 2.67 -5.59 -1.14
CA ASN A 26 1.66 -4.62 -1.56
C ASN A 26 0.34 -4.82 -0.83
N TYR A 27 -0.09 -6.08 -0.61
CA TYR A 27 -1.30 -6.38 0.15
C TYR A 27 -1.18 -5.93 1.61
N GLU A 28 -0.08 -6.28 2.30
CA GLU A 28 0.12 -5.88 3.70
C GLU A 28 0.26 -4.36 3.84
N SER A 29 0.90 -3.69 2.87
CA SER A 29 1.00 -2.23 2.86
C SER A 29 -0.37 -1.57 2.68
N LEU A 30 -1.20 -2.06 1.75
CA LEU A 30 -2.57 -1.57 1.56
C LEU A 30 -3.40 -1.77 2.83
N LYS A 31 -3.37 -2.99 3.39
CA LYS A 31 -4.09 -3.34 4.63
C LYS A 31 -3.67 -2.44 5.79
N GLN A 32 -2.36 -2.26 6.00
CA GLN A 32 -1.84 -1.42 7.06
C GLN A 32 -2.27 0.04 6.86
N TYR A 33 -2.11 0.55 5.64
CA TYR A 33 -2.48 1.92 5.29
C TYR A 33 -3.95 2.21 5.61
N VAL A 34 -4.89 1.40 5.12
CA VAL A 34 -6.31 1.66 5.33
C VAL A 34 -6.72 1.59 6.81
N VAL A 35 -6.08 0.72 7.58
CA VAL A 35 -6.33 0.61 9.03
C VAL A 35 -5.77 1.81 9.76
N ASP A 36 -4.53 2.20 9.50
CA ASP A 36 -3.86 3.27 10.22
C ASP A 36 -4.45 4.64 9.92
N GLN A 37 -4.80 4.92 8.66
CA GLN A 37 -5.44 6.17 8.29
C GLN A 37 -6.77 6.36 9.04
N VAL A 38 -7.66 5.36 8.99
CA VAL A 38 -8.96 5.47 9.66
C VAL A 38 -8.82 5.48 11.18
N ARG A 39 -7.90 4.70 11.75
CA ARG A 39 -7.62 4.74 13.19
C ARG A 39 -7.07 6.10 13.62
N GLY A 40 -6.10 6.62 12.88
CA GLY A 40 -5.49 7.92 13.17
C GLY A 40 -6.51 9.05 13.11
N PHE A 41 -7.41 9.01 12.13
CA PHE A 41 -8.47 10.01 11.95
C PHE A 41 -9.42 10.11 13.16
N TYR A 42 -9.74 8.98 13.79
CA TYR A 42 -10.64 8.92 14.94
C TYR A 42 -9.90 8.80 16.29
N ALA A 43 -8.57 8.84 16.32
CA ALA A 43 -7.82 8.64 17.56
C ALA A 43 -8.05 9.78 18.55
N GLU A 44 -8.36 9.44 19.82
CA GLU A 44 -8.37 10.43 20.92
C GLU A 44 -6.95 10.88 21.29
N ALA A 45 -5.97 9.97 21.15
CA ALA A 45 -4.57 10.22 21.41
C ALA A 45 -3.70 9.29 20.58
N ILE A 46 -2.54 9.80 20.18
CA ILE A 46 -1.50 9.05 19.49
C ILE A 46 -0.29 9.04 20.43
N THR A 47 0.22 7.85 20.73
CA THR A 47 1.43 7.68 21.56
C THR A 47 2.47 6.87 20.79
N PHE A 48 3.72 7.11 21.11
CA PHE A 48 4.86 6.42 20.50
C PHE A 48 5.50 5.51 21.54
N ASP A 49 5.76 4.27 21.17
CA ASP A 49 6.51 3.30 21.98
C ASP A 49 7.66 2.78 21.09
N GLY A 50 8.80 3.47 21.17
CA GLY A 50 9.88 3.33 20.19
C GLY A 50 9.42 3.77 18.80
N ASP A 51 9.53 2.88 17.80
CA ASP A 51 9.08 3.13 16.43
C ASP A 51 7.59 2.75 16.21
N GLU A 52 6.92 2.22 17.24
CA GLU A 52 5.52 1.77 17.14
C GLU A 52 4.56 2.92 17.48
N ILE A 53 3.60 3.16 16.58
CA ILE A 53 2.53 4.13 16.78
C ILE A 53 1.33 3.41 17.43
N LYS A 54 0.91 3.89 18.60
CA LYS A 54 -0.25 3.37 19.33
C LYS A 54 -1.38 4.39 19.30
N TYR A 55 -2.55 3.95 18.84
CA TYR A 55 -3.76 4.74 18.77
C TYR A 55 -4.69 4.39 19.93
N LYS A 56 -5.14 5.38 20.67
CA LYS A 56 -6.27 5.23 21.61
C LYS A 56 -7.56 5.40 20.84
N GLU A 57 -8.29 4.30 20.67
CA GLU A 57 -9.57 4.29 19.94
C GLU A 57 -10.62 5.14 20.68
N SER A 58 -11.23 6.09 19.97
CA SER A 58 -12.35 6.88 20.47
C SER A 58 -13.67 6.09 20.46
N ASP A 59 -14.67 6.58 21.17
CA ASP A 59 -16.03 6.02 21.08
C ASP A 59 -16.63 6.24 19.68
N GLU A 60 -16.21 7.30 18.99
CA GLU A 60 -16.64 7.55 17.61
C GLU A 60 -16.07 6.52 16.65
N TYR A 61 -14.78 6.12 16.80
CA TYR A 61 -14.20 5.03 16.03
C TYR A 61 -14.99 3.72 16.18
N LYS A 62 -15.38 3.39 17.41
CA LYS A 62 -16.19 2.18 17.69
C LYS A 62 -17.53 2.25 16.98
N LYS A 63 -18.20 3.42 17.00
CA LYS A 63 -19.51 3.64 16.38
C LYS A 63 -19.46 3.71 14.86
N GLN A 64 -18.46 4.33 14.27
CA GLN A 64 -18.42 4.60 12.84
C GLN A 64 -17.67 3.52 12.06
N VAL A 65 -16.69 2.85 12.68
CA VAL A 65 -15.81 1.90 12.00
C VAL A 65 -15.98 0.48 12.54
N ARG A 66 -15.75 0.27 13.84
CA ARG A 66 -15.73 -1.09 14.40
C ARG A 66 -17.02 -1.89 14.22
N LYS A 67 -18.18 -1.21 14.13
CA LYS A 67 -19.47 -1.86 13.87
C LYS A 67 -19.64 -2.37 12.44
N LEU A 68 -18.82 -1.89 11.48
CA LEU A 68 -18.99 -2.24 10.07
C LEU A 68 -18.54 -3.66 9.78
N ASP A 69 -17.54 -4.17 10.52
CA ASP A 69 -17.10 -5.56 10.41
C ASP A 69 -16.32 -6.00 11.65
N THR A 70 -16.26 -7.33 11.87
CA THR A 70 -15.46 -7.95 12.94
C THR A 70 -13.96 -7.88 12.63
N GLN A 71 -13.58 -7.92 11.35
CA GLN A 71 -12.22 -7.75 10.87
C GLN A 71 -11.94 -6.28 10.65
N ILE A 72 -10.91 -5.76 11.32
CA ILE A 72 -10.61 -4.33 11.36
C ILE A 72 -10.27 -3.75 9.99
N ASP A 73 -9.54 -4.47 9.17
CA ASP A 73 -9.19 -4.06 7.83
C ASP A 73 -10.41 -4.04 6.90
N THR A 74 -11.33 -5.01 7.03
CA THR A 74 -12.61 -4.99 6.33
C THR A 74 -13.49 -3.84 6.80
N ALA A 75 -13.53 -3.59 8.11
CA ALA A 75 -14.26 -2.45 8.66
C ALA A 75 -13.73 -1.11 8.11
N SER A 76 -12.40 -0.95 8.03
CA SER A 76 -11.77 0.23 7.45
C SER A 76 -12.08 0.37 5.96
N MET A 77 -12.03 -0.73 5.18
CA MET A 77 -12.39 -0.70 3.75
C MET A 77 -13.87 -0.33 3.54
N LYS A 78 -14.79 -0.85 4.37
CA LYS A 78 -16.20 -0.46 4.33
C LYS A 78 -16.38 1.02 4.68
N TRP A 79 -15.61 1.54 5.62
CA TRP A 79 -15.61 2.97 5.92
C TRP A 79 -15.19 3.81 4.71
N PHE A 80 -14.13 3.42 3.99
CA PHE A 80 -13.72 4.08 2.74
C PHE A 80 -14.81 3.99 1.66
N MET A 81 -15.54 2.88 1.60
CA MET A 81 -16.66 2.73 0.68
C MET A 81 -17.83 3.66 1.05
N ASP A 82 -18.20 3.73 2.31
CA ASP A 82 -19.25 4.62 2.81
C ASP A 82 -18.88 6.10 2.61
N ALA A 83 -17.58 6.44 2.69
CA ALA A 83 -17.04 7.76 2.41
C ALA A 83 -16.94 8.09 0.89
N GLY A 84 -17.21 7.14 0.01
CA GLY A 84 -17.18 7.33 -1.44
C GLY A 84 -15.78 7.24 -2.06
N ALA A 85 -14.77 6.81 -1.32
CA ALA A 85 -13.41 6.62 -1.82
C ALA A 85 -13.30 5.43 -2.77
N ILE A 86 -14.03 4.36 -2.48
CA ILE A 86 -14.05 3.13 -3.26
C ILE A 86 -15.47 2.66 -3.53
N THR A 87 -15.62 1.79 -4.52
CA THR A 87 -16.86 1.12 -4.89
C THR A 87 -17.00 -0.26 -4.20
N GLU A 88 -18.19 -0.85 -4.27
CA GLU A 88 -18.43 -2.23 -3.81
C GLU A 88 -17.52 -3.24 -4.56
N GLN A 89 -17.34 -3.07 -5.89
CA GLN A 89 -16.46 -3.92 -6.68
C GLN A 89 -14.99 -3.83 -6.23
N GLU A 90 -14.54 -2.66 -5.77
CA GLU A 90 -13.18 -2.49 -5.23
C GLU A 90 -13.04 -3.08 -3.82
N LEU A 91 -14.11 -3.12 -3.03
CA LEU A 91 -14.14 -3.90 -1.79
C LEU A 91 -14.03 -5.41 -2.08
N ASP A 92 -14.74 -5.91 -3.08
CA ASP A 92 -14.63 -7.31 -3.53
C ASP A 92 -13.24 -7.64 -4.10
N LEU A 93 -12.63 -6.70 -4.81
CA LEU A 93 -11.24 -6.79 -5.25
C LEU A 93 -10.30 -6.95 -4.04
N TYR A 94 -10.45 -6.14 -3.00
CA TYR A 94 -9.67 -6.25 -1.77
C TYR A 94 -9.80 -7.64 -1.14
N HIS A 95 -11.01 -8.19 -1.05
CA HIS A 95 -11.22 -9.54 -0.53
C HIS A 95 -10.57 -10.62 -1.41
N THR A 96 -10.61 -10.45 -2.73
CA THR A 96 -9.93 -11.35 -3.67
C THR A 96 -8.42 -11.30 -3.49
N CYS A 97 -7.84 -10.11 -3.31
CA CYS A 97 -6.41 -9.93 -3.00
C CYS A 97 -6.03 -10.61 -1.67
N ARG A 98 -6.87 -10.47 -0.62
CA ARG A 98 -6.67 -11.14 0.67
C ARG A 98 -6.62 -12.66 0.51
N LYS A 99 -7.58 -13.21 -0.21
CA LYS A 99 -7.63 -14.65 -0.46
C LYS A 99 -6.36 -15.12 -1.18
N ARG A 100 -6.00 -14.44 -2.28
CA ARG A 100 -4.81 -14.81 -3.06
C ARG A 100 -3.52 -14.68 -2.25
N ARG A 101 -3.37 -13.62 -1.45
CA ARG A 101 -2.23 -13.46 -0.54
C ARG A 101 -2.14 -14.61 0.46
N ASN A 102 -3.27 -15.05 1.04
CA ASN A 102 -3.29 -16.19 1.94
C ASN A 102 -2.87 -17.48 1.21
N ASP A 103 -3.39 -17.72 0.01
CA ASP A 103 -3.01 -18.87 -0.83
C ASP A 103 -1.51 -18.86 -1.15
N ILE A 104 -0.93 -17.68 -1.46
CA ILE A 104 0.51 -17.54 -1.71
C ILE A 104 1.31 -17.94 -0.46
N ILE A 105 0.93 -17.48 0.73
CA ILE A 105 1.68 -17.78 1.97
C ILE A 105 1.53 -19.24 2.40
N HIS A 106 0.31 -19.77 2.38
CA HIS A 106 0.04 -21.11 2.88
C HIS A 106 0.47 -22.21 1.91
N GLU A 107 0.50 -21.93 0.61
CA GLU A 107 0.88 -22.88 -0.45
C GLU A 107 2.11 -22.39 -1.22
N LEU A 108 3.09 -21.78 -0.52
CA LEU A 108 4.22 -21.09 -1.17
C LEU A 108 4.97 -21.98 -2.15
N LEU A 109 5.37 -23.19 -1.73
CA LEU A 109 6.10 -24.14 -2.60
C LEU A 109 5.31 -24.51 -3.86
N LYS A 110 4.01 -24.73 -3.73
CA LYS A 110 3.12 -25.02 -4.86
C LYS A 110 3.04 -23.82 -5.80
N ASN A 111 2.83 -22.61 -5.28
CA ASN A 111 2.78 -21.40 -6.09
C ASN A 111 4.11 -21.13 -6.81
N LEU A 112 5.26 -21.39 -6.16
CA LEU A 112 6.57 -21.25 -6.78
C LEU A 112 6.77 -22.30 -7.89
N SER A 113 6.23 -23.52 -7.72
CA SER A 113 6.33 -24.61 -8.70
C SER A 113 5.45 -24.38 -9.92
N SER A 114 4.18 -24.01 -9.70
CA SER A 114 3.23 -23.77 -10.79
C SER A 114 3.46 -22.43 -11.51
N GLY A 115 4.17 -21.52 -10.85
CA GLY A 115 4.33 -20.14 -11.31
C GLY A 115 3.07 -19.30 -11.10
N PHE A 116 3.16 -18.04 -11.51
CA PHE A 116 2.06 -17.08 -11.48
C PHE A 116 1.55 -16.83 -12.91
N HIS A 117 0.24 -16.66 -13.05
CA HIS A 117 -0.44 -16.53 -14.32
C HIS A 117 -0.89 -15.08 -14.59
N GLU A 118 -1.35 -14.81 -15.79
CA GLU A 118 -1.85 -13.48 -16.19
C GLU A 118 -2.91 -12.91 -15.24
N ASN A 119 -3.79 -13.77 -14.71
CA ASN A 119 -4.79 -13.38 -13.74
C ASN A 119 -4.16 -12.88 -12.41
N ASP A 120 -3.04 -13.45 -11.98
CA ASP A 120 -2.32 -13.02 -10.79
C ASP A 120 -1.67 -11.66 -11.02
N VAL A 121 -1.11 -11.45 -12.22
CA VAL A 121 -0.50 -10.16 -12.61
C VAL A 121 -1.59 -9.08 -12.71
N ALA A 122 -2.74 -9.39 -13.32
CA ALA A 122 -3.86 -8.47 -13.39
C ALA A 122 -4.40 -8.12 -11.99
N LEU A 123 -4.53 -9.11 -11.11
CA LEU A 123 -4.95 -8.90 -9.73
C LEU A 123 -3.96 -8.03 -8.94
N PHE A 124 -2.66 -8.26 -9.12
CA PHE A 124 -1.61 -7.43 -8.53
C PHE A 124 -1.69 -5.99 -9.02
N SER A 125 -1.81 -5.77 -10.33
CA SER A 125 -1.95 -4.42 -10.90
C SER A 125 -3.18 -3.69 -10.35
N ASN A 126 -4.32 -4.37 -10.29
CA ASN A 126 -5.55 -3.79 -9.74
C ASN A 126 -5.42 -3.45 -8.25
N MET A 127 -4.70 -4.27 -7.47
CA MET A 127 -4.40 -4.00 -6.06
C MET A 127 -3.54 -2.74 -5.89
N VAL A 128 -2.51 -2.57 -6.73
CA VAL A 128 -1.67 -1.36 -6.73
C VAL A 128 -2.49 -0.12 -7.06
N HIS A 129 -3.34 -0.19 -8.09
CA HIS A 129 -4.23 0.92 -8.44
C HIS A 129 -5.24 1.25 -7.33
N LEU A 130 -5.78 0.23 -6.65
CA LEU A 130 -6.67 0.44 -5.51
C LEU A 130 -5.97 1.18 -4.38
N TYR A 131 -4.72 0.80 -4.06
CA TYR A 131 -3.91 1.52 -3.06
C TYR A 131 -3.71 2.98 -3.46
N GLN A 132 -3.27 3.24 -4.69
CA GLN A 132 -3.03 4.59 -5.19
C GLN A 132 -4.32 5.45 -5.18
N LYS A 133 -5.47 4.86 -5.52
CA LYS A 133 -6.75 5.53 -5.48
C LYS A 133 -7.14 5.96 -4.06
N ILE A 134 -7.01 5.04 -3.10
CA ILE A 134 -7.32 5.33 -1.69
C ILE A 134 -6.37 6.38 -1.13
N ASP A 135 -5.07 6.28 -1.43
CA ASP A 135 -4.03 7.21 -1.01
C ASP A 135 -4.29 8.62 -1.56
N ASN A 136 -4.55 8.74 -2.86
CA ASN A 136 -4.89 9.99 -3.51
C ASN A 136 -6.18 10.60 -2.93
N TRP A 137 -7.22 9.80 -2.74
CA TRP A 137 -8.48 10.24 -2.14
C TRP A 137 -8.25 10.77 -0.71
N TRP A 138 -7.47 10.04 0.10
CA TRP A 138 -7.17 10.44 1.47
C TRP A 138 -6.49 11.79 1.55
N ILE A 139 -5.47 12.00 0.74
CA ILE A 139 -4.75 13.28 0.69
C ILE A 139 -5.70 14.41 0.29
N ASN A 140 -6.49 14.21 -0.76
CA ASN A 140 -7.37 15.25 -1.32
C ASN A 140 -8.59 15.58 -0.44
N GLU A 141 -9.19 14.58 0.20
CA GLU A 141 -10.45 14.74 0.91
C GLU A 141 -10.27 14.87 2.43
N ILE A 142 -9.14 14.42 2.98
CA ILE A 142 -8.89 14.46 4.42
C ILE A 142 -7.69 15.35 4.78
N GLU A 143 -6.49 15.04 4.27
CA GLU A 143 -5.28 15.73 4.71
C GLU A 143 -5.27 17.21 4.30
N ILE A 144 -5.48 17.49 3.02
CA ILE A 144 -5.47 18.88 2.52
C ILE A 144 -6.55 19.76 3.17
N PRO A 145 -7.82 19.32 3.23
CA PRO A 145 -8.85 20.14 3.87
C PRO A 145 -8.63 20.38 5.37
N THR A 146 -7.88 19.51 6.04
CA THR A 146 -7.58 19.62 7.48
C THR A 146 -6.22 20.26 7.76
N SER A 147 -5.39 20.45 6.74
CA SER A 147 -4.09 21.14 6.86
C SER A 147 -4.28 22.63 7.03
N ALA A 148 -3.40 23.24 7.82
CA ALA A 148 -3.28 24.69 7.92
C ALA A 148 -2.36 25.30 6.85
N ASP A 149 -1.68 24.44 6.08
CA ASP A 149 -0.73 24.88 5.07
C ASP A 149 -1.43 25.41 3.80
N GLU A 150 -0.82 26.39 3.14
CA GLU A 150 -1.32 26.88 1.86
C GLU A 150 -1.10 25.82 0.77
N ILE A 151 -2.13 25.61 -0.06
CA ILE A 151 -2.04 24.70 -1.20
C ILE A 151 -1.10 25.31 -2.26
N PRO A 152 -0.05 24.61 -2.72
CA PRO A 152 0.83 25.11 -3.76
C PRO A 152 0.06 25.49 -5.04
N ALA A 153 0.49 26.55 -5.73
CA ALA A 153 -0.18 27.03 -6.93
C ALA A 153 -0.17 26.01 -8.10
N ASP A 154 0.79 25.10 -8.11
CA ASP A 154 0.96 24.02 -9.08
C ASP A 154 0.38 22.67 -8.60
N TYR A 155 -0.41 22.68 -7.54
CA TYR A 155 -1.02 21.48 -7.00
C TYR A 155 -1.94 20.78 -8.01
N ASN A 156 -1.67 19.50 -8.25
CA ASN A 156 -2.48 18.66 -9.12
C ASN A 156 -3.06 17.49 -8.33
N ARG A 157 -4.39 17.49 -8.15
CA ARG A 157 -5.13 16.48 -7.39
C ARG A 157 -4.88 15.05 -7.88
N ASP A 158 -4.71 14.86 -9.18
CA ASP A 158 -4.56 13.54 -9.79
C ASP A 158 -3.13 12.98 -9.67
N GLN A 159 -2.17 13.83 -9.32
CA GLN A 159 -0.75 13.48 -9.25
C GLN A 159 -0.18 13.47 -7.84
N VAL A 160 -1.02 13.68 -6.83
CA VAL A 160 -0.58 13.64 -5.45
C VAL A 160 -0.59 12.22 -4.90
N PHE A 161 0.45 11.89 -4.13
CA PHE A 161 0.60 10.61 -3.45
C PHE A 161 1.43 10.78 -2.18
N SER A 162 1.21 9.90 -1.21
CA SER A 162 1.97 9.90 0.04
C SER A 162 3.41 9.41 -0.16
N GLY A 163 4.28 9.73 0.79
CA GLY A 163 5.63 9.18 0.80
C GLY A 163 5.68 7.65 0.87
N GLN A 164 4.70 7.02 1.52
CA GLN A 164 4.57 5.57 1.60
C GLN A 164 4.20 4.96 0.24
N ALA A 165 3.21 5.52 -0.45
CA ALA A 165 2.82 5.09 -1.79
C ALA A 165 3.97 5.25 -2.79
N PHE A 166 4.74 6.35 -2.68
CA PHE A 166 5.94 6.56 -3.49
C PHE A 166 7.00 5.48 -3.29
N ILE A 167 7.33 5.17 -2.02
CA ILE A 167 8.32 4.13 -1.69
C ILE A 167 7.87 2.77 -2.22
N LEU A 168 6.58 2.42 -2.05
CA LEU A 168 6.04 1.15 -2.51
C LEU A 168 6.08 1.03 -4.04
N SER A 169 5.71 2.10 -4.76
CA SER A 169 5.82 2.17 -6.21
C SER A 169 7.28 2.00 -6.67
N ALA A 170 8.22 2.69 -6.01
CA ALA A 170 9.64 2.57 -6.32
C ALA A 170 10.17 1.14 -6.13
N ILE A 171 9.75 0.44 -5.06
CA ILE A 171 10.12 -0.97 -4.84
C ILE A 171 9.56 -1.86 -5.96
N ASN A 172 8.29 -1.66 -6.32
CA ASN A 172 7.65 -2.41 -7.40
C ASN A 172 8.42 -2.21 -8.73
N ASP A 173 8.75 -0.97 -9.08
CA ASP A 173 9.47 -0.65 -10.30
C ASP A 173 10.87 -1.25 -10.33
N ILE A 174 11.62 -1.18 -9.23
CA ILE A 174 12.96 -1.75 -9.13
C ILE A 174 12.94 -3.25 -9.35
N ILE A 175 11.99 -3.96 -8.77
CA ILE A 175 11.95 -5.42 -8.82
C ILE A 175 11.36 -5.91 -10.15
N LEU A 176 10.25 -5.31 -10.63
CA LEU A 176 9.56 -5.78 -11.84
C LEU A 176 10.29 -5.41 -13.13
N LEU A 177 10.98 -4.27 -13.16
CA LEU A 177 11.63 -3.76 -14.38
C LEU A 177 13.11 -4.15 -14.49
N ASN A 178 13.62 -5.00 -13.61
CA ASN A 178 15.07 -5.32 -13.51
C ASN A 178 15.94 -4.06 -13.49
N GLY A 179 15.47 -3.04 -12.79
CA GLY A 179 15.78 -1.65 -12.98
C GLY A 179 17.12 -1.14 -12.47
N SER A 180 18.22 -1.44 -13.18
CA SER A 180 19.48 -0.73 -12.92
C SER A 180 19.41 0.77 -13.25
N ASP A 181 18.64 1.16 -14.25
CA ASP A 181 18.59 2.56 -14.71
C ASP A 181 17.62 3.41 -13.85
N ASN A 182 16.44 2.89 -13.53
CA ASN A 182 15.47 3.58 -12.68
C ASN A 182 15.93 3.69 -11.22
N TYR A 183 16.66 2.69 -10.68
CA TYR A 183 17.16 2.72 -9.31
C TYR A 183 18.02 3.93 -9.01
N SER A 184 18.91 4.31 -9.94
CA SER A 184 19.77 5.48 -9.78
C SER A 184 18.99 6.80 -9.76
N GLU A 185 17.92 6.91 -10.53
CA GLU A 185 17.04 8.08 -10.57
C GLU A 185 16.16 8.19 -9.33
N ILE A 186 15.58 7.08 -8.90
CA ILE A 186 14.81 7.00 -7.65
C ILE A 186 15.67 7.38 -6.45
N LEU A 187 16.91 6.88 -6.36
CA LEU A 187 17.85 7.28 -5.30
C LEU A 187 18.22 8.76 -5.35
N LYS A 188 18.38 9.35 -6.55
CA LYS A 188 18.64 10.78 -6.68
C LYS A 188 17.45 11.60 -6.19
N LEU A 189 16.24 11.21 -6.54
CA LEU A 189 15.02 11.86 -6.09
C LEU A 189 14.86 11.77 -4.56
N PHE A 190 15.10 10.60 -3.99
CA PHE A 190 15.07 10.38 -2.54
C PHE A 190 16.08 11.27 -1.80
N ARG A 191 17.32 11.36 -2.32
CA ARG A 191 18.36 12.21 -1.75
C ARG A 191 18.01 13.69 -1.83
N LYS A 192 17.33 14.10 -2.91
CA LYS A 192 16.85 15.48 -3.08
C LYS A 192 15.78 15.82 -2.04
N ILE A 193 14.73 14.98 -1.92
CA ILE A 193 13.65 15.14 -0.93
C ILE A 193 14.22 15.19 0.50
N LYS A 194 15.16 14.30 0.84
CA LYS A 194 15.79 14.28 2.16
C LYS A 194 16.57 15.56 2.45
N LYS A 195 17.30 16.12 1.47
CA LYS A 195 18.04 17.38 1.63
C LYS A 195 17.09 18.56 1.83
N GLU A 196 15.99 18.63 1.11
CA GLU A 196 15.00 19.70 1.22
C GLU A 196 14.34 19.70 2.61
N LYS A 197 14.01 18.53 3.17
CA LYS A 197 13.49 18.40 4.54
C LYS A 197 14.50 18.79 5.61
N THR A 198 15.78 18.47 5.43
CA THR A 198 16.82 18.83 6.40
C THR A 198 17.12 20.33 6.40
N ASN A 199 17.11 20.97 5.23
CA ASN A 199 17.32 22.40 5.12
C ASN A 199 16.11 23.23 5.60
N GLY A 200 14.90 22.68 5.55
CA GLY A 200 13.69 23.33 6.08
C GLY A 200 13.57 23.26 7.61
N GLN A 201 14.31 22.37 8.29
CA GLN A 201 14.33 22.26 9.75
C GLN A 201 15.40 23.14 10.43
N GLU A 202 16.37 23.67 9.68
CA GLU A 202 17.41 24.58 10.21
C GLU A 202 17.00 26.07 10.19
N CYS A 203 15.82 26.40 9.69
CA CYS A 203 15.31 27.78 9.57
C CYS A 203 14.17 28.13 10.54
N ASN A 204 13.92 27.33 11.59
CA ASN A 204 12.95 27.66 12.65
C ASN A 204 13.58 27.59 14.02
#